data_1346a13efa85ad29219eef337be925f4
#
_entry.id   1346a13efa85ad29219eef337be925f4
#
_cell.length_a   1.000
_cell.length_b   1.000
_cell.length_c   1.000
_cell.angle_alpha   90.00
_cell.angle_beta   90.00
_cell.angle_gamma   90.00
#
_symmetry.space_group_name_H-M   'P 1'
#
loop_
_entity.id
_entity.type
_entity.pdbx_description
1 polymer ?
#
loop_
_entity_poly.entity_id
_entity_poly.type
_entity_poly.pdbx_seq_one_letter_code
_entity_poly.pdbx_strand_id
1 'polypeptide(L)'
;MEMGTGKSKVLIDNIAMLYDAGKINGVLIVAPKGVYKNWYDSEIPTHMPDHVEYEDCLWQSMINQKQQKELDKVFKPGEDLHILIMNVEAFSTKKGVEFAAKFLRCHRTMMAIDESTTIKNPDAKRTKHICSLGEYASYKRILTGSPVTKSPLDLYKQCEFLKKELLGHTSYYTFRTRYAKMKTANFGGRSVQIVTGYQHLAELSEKLKAFSYRVLKDDCLDLPAKTFIKRMVQLTPDQTKLYKQMKVLALAQMDGKIMTTATVLTQLMRLQQITCGHFTADDGTIKEVDSNRLPELMNVLEEIEGKVVIWAHWQRDVHRIIREISKKFGENSFVDYYGLTPMSERQKNIEKFQDPNSPVKYFIGTTQTGGYGITLTAASNMIYY
;
A
#
# COMPACT_ATOMS: atom_id res chain seq x y z
N MET A 1 8.99 -3.67 -12.00
CA MET A 1 8.47 -2.56 -12.83
C MET A 1 7.95 -1.47 -11.92
N GLU A 2 8.33 -0.22 -12.11
CA GLU A 2 7.85 0.91 -11.30
C GLU A 2 6.35 1.16 -11.45
N MET A 3 5.78 2.00 -10.58
CA MET A 3 4.35 2.35 -10.68
C MET A 3 4.08 3.12 -11.97
N GLY A 4 2.99 2.79 -12.69
CA GLY A 4 2.63 3.43 -13.96
C GLY A 4 3.44 2.97 -15.19
N THR A 5 4.19 1.86 -15.11
CA THR A 5 4.95 1.30 -16.24
C THR A 5 4.27 0.09 -16.90
N GLY A 6 2.95 -0.09 -16.72
CA GLY A 6 2.17 -1.11 -17.40
C GLY A 6 2.17 -2.51 -16.76
N LYS A 7 2.43 -2.64 -15.45
CA LYS A 7 2.44 -3.94 -14.73
C LYS A 7 1.17 -4.77 -14.94
N SER A 8 0.00 -4.13 -14.79
CA SER A 8 -1.30 -4.79 -14.94
C SER A 8 -1.48 -5.32 -16.35
N LYS A 9 -1.20 -4.50 -17.36
CA LYS A 9 -1.27 -4.89 -18.78
C LYS A 9 -0.40 -6.11 -19.08
N VAL A 10 0.87 -6.09 -18.63
CA VAL A 10 1.79 -7.23 -18.83
C VAL A 10 1.28 -8.50 -18.16
N LEU A 11 0.67 -8.42 -16.98
CA LEU A 11 0.07 -9.58 -16.34
C LEU A 11 -1.13 -10.10 -17.12
N ILE A 12 -2.02 -9.22 -17.56
CA ILE A 12 -3.23 -9.59 -18.30
C ILE A 12 -2.85 -10.22 -19.66
N ASP A 13 -1.89 -9.65 -20.38
CA ASP A 13 -1.36 -10.26 -21.62
C ASP A 13 -0.78 -11.65 -21.36
N ASN A 14 -0.06 -11.83 -20.25
CA ASN A 14 0.47 -13.16 -19.90
C ASN A 14 -0.64 -14.15 -19.52
N ILE A 15 -1.74 -13.68 -18.92
CA ILE A 15 -2.94 -14.50 -18.67
C ILE A 15 -3.53 -14.97 -20.01
N ALA A 16 -3.79 -14.05 -20.94
CA ALA A 16 -4.33 -14.35 -22.25
C ALA A 16 -3.45 -15.36 -23.01
N MET A 17 -2.14 -15.12 -23.09
CA MET A 17 -1.19 -16.03 -23.75
C MET A 17 -1.18 -17.44 -23.12
N LEU A 18 -1.28 -17.57 -21.81
CA LEU A 18 -1.31 -18.88 -21.16
C LEU A 18 -2.66 -19.59 -21.37
N TYR A 19 -3.75 -18.83 -21.43
CA TYR A 19 -5.08 -19.33 -21.74
C TYR A 19 -5.16 -19.85 -23.18
N ASP A 20 -4.75 -19.03 -24.15
CA ASP A 20 -4.70 -19.41 -25.57
C ASP A 20 -3.84 -20.66 -25.82
N ALA A 21 -2.77 -20.81 -25.06
CA ALA A 21 -1.93 -22.01 -25.09
C ALA A 21 -2.53 -23.23 -24.36
N GLY A 22 -3.76 -23.14 -23.83
CA GLY A 22 -4.42 -24.19 -23.06
C GLY A 22 -3.73 -24.56 -21.75
N LYS A 23 -2.88 -23.67 -21.21
CA LYS A 23 -2.09 -23.95 -20.01
C LYS A 23 -2.83 -23.64 -18.71
N ILE A 24 -3.77 -22.70 -18.75
CA ILE A 24 -4.60 -22.30 -17.63
C ILE A 24 -6.05 -22.12 -18.07
N ASN A 25 -6.98 -22.32 -17.16
CA ASN A 25 -8.39 -21.91 -17.25
C ASN A 25 -8.87 -21.23 -15.95
N GLY A 26 -7.96 -20.95 -15.05
CA GLY A 26 -8.25 -20.22 -13.81
C GLY A 26 -7.14 -19.25 -13.42
N VAL A 27 -7.50 -18.09 -12.91
CA VAL A 27 -6.56 -17.08 -12.41
C VAL A 27 -7.00 -16.57 -11.05
N LEU A 28 -6.12 -16.63 -10.07
CA LEU A 28 -6.32 -16.01 -8.77
C LEU A 28 -5.43 -14.76 -8.65
N ILE A 29 -6.04 -13.58 -8.64
CA ILE A 29 -5.34 -12.32 -8.40
C ILE A 29 -5.52 -11.92 -6.94
N VAL A 30 -4.40 -11.75 -6.24
CA VAL A 30 -4.36 -11.29 -4.84
C VAL A 30 -3.79 -9.88 -4.81
N ALA A 31 -4.57 -8.92 -4.31
CA ALA A 31 -4.16 -7.52 -4.25
C ALA A 31 -4.52 -6.89 -2.88
N PRO A 32 -3.92 -5.74 -2.50
CA PRO A 32 -4.32 -5.02 -1.30
C PRO A 32 -5.79 -4.58 -1.35
N LYS A 33 -6.44 -4.49 -0.19
CA LYS A 33 -7.86 -4.13 -0.07
C LYS A 33 -8.23 -2.80 -0.77
N GLY A 34 -7.29 -1.85 -0.83
CA GLY A 34 -7.51 -0.58 -1.54
C GLY A 34 -7.49 -0.67 -3.07
N VAL A 35 -6.94 -1.76 -3.61
CA VAL A 35 -6.64 -1.89 -5.05
C VAL A 35 -7.43 -3.03 -5.72
N TYR A 36 -7.78 -4.08 -4.96
CA TYR A 36 -8.32 -5.32 -5.54
C TYR A 36 -9.59 -5.10 -6.37
N LYS A 37 -10.41 -4.10 -6.02
CA LYS A 37 -11.57 -3.71 -6.82
C LYS A 37 -11.19 -3.11 -8.18
N ASN A 38 -10.09 -2.36 -8.25
CA ASN A 38 -9.62 -1.77 -9.50
C ASN A 38 -9.29 -2.83 -10.56
N TRP A 39 -8.82 -4.01 -10.12
CA TRP A 39 -8.63 -5.14 -11.01
C TRP A 39 -9.94 -5.61 -11.66
N TYR A 40 -11.02 -5.67 -10.87
CA TYR A 40 -12.33 -6.08 -11.33
C TYR A 40 -13.03 -5.00 -12.17
N ASP A 41 -13.03 -3.75 -11.67
CA ASP A 41 -13.83 -2.65 -12.26
C ASP A 41 -13.15 -2.03 -13.49
N SER A 42 -11.80 -2.11 -13.59
CA SER A 42 -11.05 -1.34 -14.60
C SER A 42 -9.96 -2.15 -15.32
N GLU A 43 -8.98 -2.72 -14.59
CA GLU A 43 -7.78 -3.27 -15.23
C GLU A 43 -8.10 -4.44 -16.17
N ILE A 44 -8.88 -5.42 -15.72
CA ILE A 44 -9.26 -6.57 -16.54
C ILE A 44 -10.13 -6.14 -17.71
N PRO A 45 -11.24 -5.41 -17.52
CA PRO A 45 -12.07 -4.98 -18.65
C PRO A 45 -11.36 -4.12 -19.68
N THR A 46 -10.39 -3.29 -19.23
CA THR A 46 -9.66 -2.38 -20.14
C THR A 46 -8.59 -3.09 -20.96
N HIS A 47 -7.97 -4.13 -20.40
CA HIS A 47 -6.74 -4.69 -20.95
C HIS A 47 -6.86 -6.13 -21.44
N MET A 48 -7.94 -6.86 -21.11
CA MET A 48 -8.16 -8.18 -21.64
C MET A 48 -8.38 -8.12 -23.16
N PRO A 49 -7.69 -8.93 -23.95
CA PRO A 49 -7.94 -8.98 -25.38
C PRO A 49 -9.37 -9.44 -25.71
N ASP A 50 -10.01 -8.82 -26.71
CA ASP A 50 -11.41 -9.04 -27.09
C ASP A 50 -11.76 -10.49 -27.43
N HIS A 51 -10.78 -11.30 -27.88
CA HIS A 51 -10.98 -12.70 -28.21
C HIS A 51 -11.02 -13.64 -26.99
N VAL A 52 -10.65 -13.15 -25.80
CA VAL A 52 -10.66 -13.95 -24.57
C VAL A 52 -11.94 -13.72 -23.81
N GLU A 53 -12.85 -14.68 -23.91
CA GLU A 53 -14.03 -14.70 -23.06
C GLU A 53 -13.67 -15.18 -21.65
N TYR A 54 -14.18 -14.49 -20.62
CA TYR A 54 -13.90 -14.82 -19.23
C TYR A 54 -15.06 -14.56 -18.31
N GLU A 55 -15.15 -15.31 -17.22
CA GLU A 55 -16.00 -15.00 -16.06
C GLU A 55 -15.13 -14.53 -14.92
N ASP A 56 -15.36 -13.33 -14.41
CA ASP A 56 -14.63 -12.81 -13.26
C ASP A 56 -15.51 -12.66 -12.01
N CYS A 57 -14.85 -12.67 -10.86
CA CYS A 57 -15.54 -12.61 -9.59
C CYS A 57 -14.69 -11.92 -8.52
N LEU A 58 -15.34 -11.00 -7.80
CA LEU A 58 -14.74 -10.27 -6.69
C LEU A 58 -15.14 -10.90 -5.35
N TRP A 59 -14.18 -11.49 -4.63
CA TRP A 59 -14.43 -12.07 -3.32
C TRP A 59 -14.71 -11.02 -2.25
N GLN A 60 -15.73 -11.27 -1.43
CA GLN A 60 -16.09 -10.44 -0.28
C GLN A 60 -16.36 -11.33 0.96
N SER A 61 -16.01 -10.83 2.15
CA SER A 61 -16.15 -11.59 3.40
C SER A 61 -17.60 -11.76 3.87
N MET A 62 -18.42 -10.73 3.63
CA MET A 62 -19.87 -10.73 3.90
C MET A 62 -20.60 -10.56 2.58
N ILE A 63 -21.43 -11.51 2.23
CA ILE A 63 -22.16 -11.60 0.98
C ILE A 63 -23.59 -12.03 1.24
N ASN A 64 -24.51 -11.51 0.43
CA ASN A 64 -25.88 -11.98 0.38
C ASN A 64 -26.01 -13.22 -0.54
N GLN A 65 -27.19 -13.82 -0.58
CA GLN A 65 -27.43 -15.02 -1.40
C GLN A 65 -27.19 -14.79 -2.90
N LYS A 66 -27.45 -13.59 -3.42
CA LYS A 66 -27.22 -13.27 -4.83
C LYS A 66 -25.71 -13.24 -5.11
N GLN A 67 -24.96 -12.59 -4.27
CA GLN A 67 -23.49 -12.55 -4.37
C GLN A 67 -22.84 -13.93 -4.20
N GLN A 68 -23.43 -14.80 -3.36
CA GLN A 68 -22.95 -16.18 -3.24
C GLN A 68 -23.13 -16.94 -4.55
N LYS A 69 -24.26 -16.80 -5.24
CA LYS A 69 -24.49 -17.43 -6.54
C LYS A 69 -23.51 -16.93 -7.61
N GLU A 70 -23.16 -15.63 -7.60
CA GLU A 70 -22.12 -15.08 -8.49
C GLU A 70 -20.74 -15.67 -8.18
N LEU A 71 -20.38 -15.77 -6.88
CA LEU A 71 -19.15 -16.43 -6.47
C LEU A 71 -19.09 -17.91 -6.85
N ASP A 72 -20.22 -18.59 -6.85
CA ASP A 72 -20.27 -20.02 -7.18
C ASP A 72 -20.06 -20.29 -8.68
N LYS A 73 -20.26 -19.28 -9.54
CA LYS A 73 -19.99 -19.40 -10.98
C LYS A 73 -18.54 -19.75 -11.29
N VAL A 74 -17.58 -19.18 -10.53
CA VAL A 74 -16.13 -19.45 -10.77
C VAL A 74 -15.72 -20.90 -10.48
N PHE A 75 -16.63 -21.75 -9.94
CA PHE A 75 -16.37 -23.17 -9.74
C PHE A 75 -16.99 -24.07 -10.82
N LYS A 76 -17.61 -23.49 -11.84
CA LYS A 76 -18.17 -24.28 -12.93
C LYS A 76 -17.05 -25.02 -13.65
N PRO A 77 -17.24 -26.32 -13.92
CA PRO A 77 -16.29 -27.05 -14.75
C PRO A 77 -16.37 -26.57 -16.20
N GLY A 78 -15.25 -26.51 -16.88
CA GLY A 78 -15.17 -26.10 -18.26
C GLY A 78 -13.77 -25.65 -18.67
N GLU A 79 -13.62 -25.27 -19.91
CA GLU A 79 -12.37 -24.71 -20.45
C GLU A 79 -12.37 -23.17 -20.42
N ASP A 80 -13.51 -22.54 -20.09
CA ASP A 80 -13.64 -21.09 -20.01
C ASP A 80 -12.67 -20.52 -18.97
N LEU A 81 -12.22 -19.30 -19.20
CA LEU A 81 -11.32 -18.61 -18.28
C LEU A 81 -12.09 -18.06 -17.07
N HIS A 82 -11.76 -18.50 -15.88
CA HIS A 82 -12.32 -17.99 -14.64
C HIS A 82 -11.29 -17.14 -13.87
N ILE A 83 -11.65 -15.92 -13.49
CA ILE A 83 -10.77 -15.00 -12.77
C ILE A 83 -11.36 -14.70 -11.40
N LEU A 84 -10.67 -15.12 -10.35
CA LEU A 84 -11.02 -14.81 -8.97
C LEU A 84 -10.10 -13.72 -8.43
N ILE A 85 -10.70 -12.64 -7.94
CA ILE A 85 -9.96 -11.51 -7.36
C ILE A 85 -10.22 -11.45 -5.87
N MET A 86 -9.15 -11.51 -5.07
CA MET A 86 -9.23 -11.52 -3.60
C MET A 86 -8.33 -10.47 -2.98
N ASN A 87 -8.79 -9.87 -1.88
CA ASN A 87 -7.91 -9.01 -1.09
C ASN A 87 -6.96 -9.84 -0.22
N VAL A 88 -5.73 -9.35 -0.03
CA VAL A 88 -4.67 -10.05 0.73
C VAL A 88 -5.07 -10.34 2.18
N GLU A 89 -5.91 -9.52 2.80
CA GLU A 89 -6.40 -9.68 4.16
C GLU A 89 -7.32 -10.92 4.31
N ALA A 90 -7.99 -11.34 3.23
CA ALA A 90 -8.83 -12.55 3.21
C ALA A 90 -8.05 -13.79 3.65
N PHE A 91 -6.76 -13.86 3.33
CA PHE A 91 -5.88 -14.97 3.67
C PHE A 91 -5.46 -15.01 5.15
N SER A 92 -5.89 -14.04 5.94
CA SER A 92 -5.82 -14.13 7.42
C SER A 92 -7.04 -14.84 8.03
N THR A 93 -8.07 -15.13 7.23
CA THR A 93 -9.32 -15.76 7.65
C THR A 93 -9.45 -17.20 7.12
N LYS A 94 -10.07 -18.09 7.90
CA LYS A 94 -10.33 -19.47 7.46
C LYS A 94 -11.20 -19.53 6.19
N LYS A 95 -12.28 -18.74 6.16
CA LYS A 95 -13.22 -18.67 5.01
C LYS A 95 -12.51 -18.28 3.72
N GLY A 96 -11.65 -17.24 3.74
CA GLY A 96 -10.91 -16.82 2.54
C GLY A 96 -9.91 -17.86 2.06
N VAL A 97 -9.19 -18.51 2.99
CA VAL A 97 -8.24 -19.58 2.67
C VAL A 97 -8.92 -20.79 2.03
N GLU A 98 -10.04 -21.24 2.61
CA GLU A 98 -10.81 -22.40 2.10
C GLU A 98 -11.39 -22.10 0.71
N PHE A 99 -11.89 -20.88 0.50
CA PHE A 99 -12.44 -20.47 -0.78
C PHE A 99 -11.36 -20.43 -1.88
N ALA A 100 -10.22 -19.82 -1.59
CA ALA A 100 -9.08 -19.79 -2.51
C ALA A 100 -8.56 -21.22 -2.81
N ALA A 101 -8.46 -22.07 -1.79
CA ALA A 101 -8.02 -23.46 -1.96
C ALA A 101 -8.96 -24.26 -2.85
N LYS A 102 -10.28 -24.08 -2.71
CA LYS A 102 -11.28 -24.69 -3.58
C LYS A 102 -11.07 -24.26 -5.03
N PHE A 103 -10.95 -22.96 -5.29
CA PHE A 103 -10.71 -22.41 -6.62
C PHE A 103 -9.45 -22.96 -7.27
N LEU A 104 -8.32 -22.93 -6.54
CA LEU A 104 -7.03 -23.41 -7.06
C LEU A 104 -7.00 -24.91 -7.39
N ARG A 105 -7.90 -25.71 -6.77
CA ARG A 105 -8.03 -27.16 -7.04
C ARG A 105 -8.99 -27.47 -8.18
N CYS A 106 -9.94 -26.58 -8.49
CA CYS A 106 -10.92 -26.79 -9.55
C CYS A 106 -10.39 -26.51 -10.93
N HIS A 107 -9.32 -25.69 -11.05
CA HIS A 107 -8.81 -25.17 -12.32
C HIS A 107 -7.30 -25.40 -12.48
N ARG A 108 -6.83 -25.39 -13.74
CA ARG A 108 -5.42 -25.22 -14.06
C ARG A 108 -5.06 -23.76 -13.87
N THR A 109 -4.41 -23.42 -12.77
CA THR A 109 -4.39 -22.03 -12.30
C THR A 109 -3.06 -21.33 -12.46
N MET A 110 -3.18 -20.01 -12.69
CA MET A 110 -2.14 -19.03 -12.39
C MET A 110 -2.53 -18.26 -11.13
N MET A 111 -1.59 -18.08 -10.22
CA MET A 111 -1.76 -17.22 -9.04
C MET A 111 -0.83 -16.02 -9.13
N ALA A 112 -1.40 -14.82 -9.07
CA ALA A 112 -0.67 -13.55 -9.15
C ALA A 112 -0.88 -12.72 -7.88
N ILE A 113 0.19 -12.09 -7.40
CA ILE A 113 0.13 -11.17 -6.25
C ILE A 113 0.51 -9.78 -6.72
N ASP A 114 -0.43 -8.87 -6.65
CA ASP A 114 -0.17 -7.45 -6.83
C ASP A 114 0.26 -6.82 -5.50
N GLU A 115 1.19 -5.88 -5.57
CA GLU A 115 1.91 -5.31 -4.42
C GLU A 115 2.45 -6.40 -3.48
N SER A 116 3.33 -7.27 -4.02
CA SER A 116 3.88 -8.44 -3.33
C SER A 116 4.60 -8.13 -2.02
N THR A 117 4.94 -6.87 -1.76
CA THR A 117 5.44 -6.41 -0.45
C THR A 117 4.48 -6.68 0.70
N THR A 118 3.20 -6.93 0.42
CA THR A 118 2.19 -7.33 1.40
C THR A 118 2.45 -8.69 2.04
N ILE A 119 3.24 -9.55 1.38
CA ILE A 119 3.63 -10.89 1.86
C ILE A 119 5.10 -10.97 2.31
N LYS A 120 5.80 -9.85 2.50
CA LYS A 120 7.23 -9.83 2.87
C LYS A 120 7.52 -10.38 4.27
N ASN A 121 6.55 -10.28 5.21
CA ASN A 121 6.74 -10.74 6.58
C ASN A 121 6.57 -12.27 6.66
N PRO A 122 7.64 -13.04 7.01
CA PRO A 122 7.60 -14.49 7.07
C PRO A 122 6.68 -15.05 8.16
N ASP A 123 6.42 -14.27 9.22
CA ASP A 123 5.64 -14.72 10.37
C ASP A 123 4.13 -14.45 10.22
N ALA A 124 3.76 -13.57 9.30
CA ALA A 124 2.36 -13.21 9.11
C ALA A 124 1.52 -14.41 8.61
N LYS A 125 0.37 -14.64 9.24
CA LYS A 125 -0.56 -15.73 8.87
C LYS A 125 -0.91 -15.72 7.38
N ARG A 126 -1.26 -14.53 6.84
CA ARG A 126 -1.58 -14.37 5.42
C ARG A 126 -0.43 -14.79 4.50
N THR A 127 0.82 -14.46 4.85
CA THR A 127 2.00 -14.85 4.07
C THR A 127 2.16 -16.37 4.03
N LYS A 128 2.02 -17.02 5.18
CA LYS A 128 2.12 -18.50 5.28
C LYS A 128 1.05 -19.18 4.43
N HIS A 129 -0.22 -18.72 4.55
CA HIS A 129 -1.32 -19.28 3.78
C HIS A 129 -1.17 -19.04 2.27
N ILE A 130 -0.79 -17.82 1.85
CA ILE A 130 -0.58 -17.49 0.42
C ILE A 130 0.55 -18.34 -0.18
N CYS A 131 1.68 -18.47 0.51
CA CYS A 131 2.77 -19.33 0.03
C CYS A 131 2.35 -20.81 -0.05
N SER A 132 1.60 -21.31 0.93
CA SER A 132 1.08 -22.69 0.91
C SER A 132 0.08 -22.90 -0.24
N LEU A 133 -0.84 -21.98 -0.45
CA LEU A 133 -1.82 -22.03 -1.54
C LEU A 133 -1.16 -21.92 -2.92
N GLY A 134 -0.09 -21.14 -3.03
CA GLY A 134 0.69 -21.04 -4.27
C GLY A 134 1.24 -22.38 -4.79
N GLU A 135 1.35 -23.40 -3.94
CA GLU A 135 1.78 -24.75 -4.35
C GLU A 135 0.74 -25.45 -5.25
N TYR A 136 -0.52 -25.04 -5.19
CA TYR A 136 -1.58 -25.58 -6.06
C TYR A 136 -1.61 -24.89 -7.44
N ALA A 137 -0.97 -23.72 -7.60
CA ALA A 137 -0.95 -22.99 -8.85
C ALA A 137 0.19 -23.46 -9.76
N SER A 138 -0.12 -23.74 -11.04
CA SER A 138 0.88 -24.14 -12.05
C SER A 138 1.79 -22.97 -12.43
N TYR A 139 1.27 -21.75 -12.43
CA TYR A 139 2.00 -20.52 -12.74
C TYR A 139 1.88 -19.52 -11.63
N LYS A 140 2.97 -18.84 -11.31
CA LYS A 140 3.00 -17.83 -10.23
C LYS A 140 3.66 -16.54 -10.73
N ARG A 141 3.08 -15.40 -10.34
CA ARG A 141 3.61 -14.06 -10.65
C ARG A 141 3.53 -13.17 -9.44
N ILE A 142 4.47 -12.26 -9.31
CA ILE A 142 4.41 -11.17 -8.35
C ILE A 142 4.65 -9.84 -9.07
N LEU A 143 3.89 -8.84 -8.70
CA LEU A 143 3.99 -7.48 -9.19
C LEU A 143 4.31 -6.56 -8.03
N THR A 144 5.23 -5.63 -8.22
CA THR A 144 5.50 -4.56 -7.25
C THR A 144 6.29 -3.43 -7.90
N GLY A 145 6.05 -2.23 -7.45
CA GLY A 145 6.84 -1.05 -7.82
C GLY A 145 8.17 -0.97 -7.03
N SER A 146 8.22 -1.56 -5.84
CA SER A 146 9.40 -1.57 -4.98
C SER A 146 9.43 -2.85 -4.13
N PRO A 147 10.18 -3.89 -4.53
CA PRO A 147 10.23 -5.16 -3.81
C PRO A 147 10.91 -5.07 -2.45
N VAL A 148 11.76 -4.08 -2.25
CA VAL A 148 12.47 -3.79 -1.00
C VAL A 148 11.92 -2.51 -0.41
N THR A 149 11.28 -2.59 0.75
CA THR A 149 10.68 -1.41 1.41
C THR A 149 11.47 -0.96 2.64
N LYS A 150 12.00 -1.89 3.42
CA LYS A 150 12.79 -1.61 4.62
C LYS A 150 14.17 -2.24 4.56
N SER A 151 14.24 -3.44 4.02
CA SER A 151 15.49 -4.20 4.00
C SER A 151 15.51 -5.22 2.87
N PRO A 152 16.71 -5.64 2.41
CA PRO A 152 16.84 -6.74 1.44
C PRO A 152 16.18 -8.05 1.90
N LEU A 153 15.95 -8.20 3.20
CA LEU A 153 15.28 -9.38 3.77
C LEU A 153 13.80 -9.47 3.37
N ASP A 154 13.21 -8.36 2.96
CA ASP A 154 11.84 -8.30 2.44
C ASP A 154 11.62 -9.20 1.20
N LEU A 155 12.70 -9.53 0.47
CA LEU A 155 12.66 -10.35 -0.74
C LEU A 155 12.39 -11.82 -0.48
N TYR A 156 12.78 -12.36 0.67
CA TYR A 156 12.75 -13.80 0.93
C TYR A 156 11.40 -14.43 0.64
N LYS A 157 10.34 -13.97 1.31
CA LYS A 157 9.00 -14.56 1.17
C LYS A 157 8.33 -14.26 -0.17
N GLN A 158 8.66 -13.13 -0.78
CA GLN A 158 8.20 -12.81 -2.14
C GLN A 158 8.76 -13.82 -3.16
N CYS A 159 10.04 -14.15 -3.05
CA CYS A 159 10.69 -15.16 -3.92
C CYS A 159 10.26 -16.60 -3.57
N GLU A 160 10.09 -16.92 -2.29
CA GLU A 160 9.57 -18.20 -1.82
C GLU A 160 8.17 -18.53 -2.38
N PHE A 161 7.31 -17.51 -2.53
CA PHE A 161 6.02 -17.69 -3.19
C PHE A 161 6.18 -18.14 -4.64
N LEU A 162 7.12 -17.57 -5.39
CA LEU A 162 7.36 -17.96 -6.79
C LEU A 162 7.84 -19.40 -6.90
N LYS A 163 8.85 -19.76 -6.11
CA LYS A 163 9.39 -21.12 -6.03
C LYS A 163 10.14 -21.27 -4.72
N LYS A 164 9.93 -22.38 -4.02
CA LYS A 164 10.72 -22.71 -2.84
C LYS A 164 12.21 -22.73 -3.19
N GLU A 165 13.00 -22.18 -2.28
CA GLU A 165 14.47 -22.12 -2.40
C GLU A 165 14.96 -21.39 -3.68
N LEU A 166 14.15 -20.52 -4.29
CA LEU A 166 14.51 -19.80 -5.51
C LEU A 166 15.79 -18.97 -5.35
N LEU A 167 16.04 -18.44 -4.14
CA LEU A 167 17.26 -17.71 -3.80
C LEU A 167 18.40 -18.60 -3.27
N GLY A 168 18.21 -19.93 -3.26
CA GLY A 168 19.22 -20.89 -2.77
C GLY A 168 19.29 -21.01 -1.26
N HIS A 169 18.21 -20.74 -0.55
CA HIS A 169 18.13 -20.83 0.91
C HIS A 169 16.90 -21.62 1.35
N THR A 170 17.11 -22.62 2.21
CA THR A 170 16.05 -23.50 2.74
C THR A 170 15.15 -22.84 3.80
N SER A 171 15.63 -21.75 4.41
CA SER A 171 14.89 -21.04 5.45
C SER A 171 15.18 -19.54 5.47
N TYR A 172 14.26 -18.76 6.07
CA TYR A 172 14.50 -17.35 6.33
C TYR A 172 15.74 -17.10 7.19
N TYR A 173 16.06 -18.01 8.11
CA TYR A 173 17.24 -17.89 8.96
C TYR A 173 18.53 -17.96 8.16
N THR A 174 18.68 -18.94 7.27
CA THR A 174 19.87 -19.09 6.42
C THR A 174 20.02 -17.90 5.47
N PHE A 175 18.91 -17.42 4.92
CA PHE A 175 18.88 -16.20 4.10
C PHE A 175 19.31 -14.96 4.89
N ARG A 176 18.74 -14.76 6.09
CA ARG A 176 19.10 -13.63 6.96
C ARG A 176 20.57 -13.67 7.35
N THR A 177 21.09 -14.81 7.75
CA THR A 177 22.51 -14.96 8.12
C THR A 177 23.44 -14.66 6.94
N ARG A 178 23.06 -15.00 5.71
CA ARG A 178 23.87 -14.71 4.52
C ARG A 178 23.90 -13.22 4.19
N TYR A 179 22.75 -12.53 4.27
CA TYR A 179 22.61 -11.17 3.75
C TYR A 179 22.56 -10.07 4.81
N ALA A 180 22.42 -10.38 6.09
CA ALA A 180 22.44 -9.40 7.18
C ALA A 180 23.66 -9.55 8.08
N LYS A 181 24.23 -8.41 8.48
CA LYS A 181 25.23 -8.33 9.56
C LYS A 181 24.49 -8.26 10.89
N MET A 182 24.77 -9.21 11.78
CA MET A 182 24.06 -9.33 13.05
C MET A 182 25.00 -8.96 14.20
N LYS A 183 24.46 -8.29 15.22
CA LYS A 183 25.15 -8.03 16.48
C LYS A 183 24.23 -8.45 17.64
N THR A 184 24.79 -9.13 18.61
CA THR A 184 24.10 -9.44 19.85
C THR A 184 24.07 -8.20 20.74
N ALA A 185 22.90 -7.79 21.18
CA ALA A 185 22.69 -6.73 22.15
C ALA A 185 21.93 -7.28 23.35
N ASN A 186 22.34 -6.90 24.56
CA ASN A 186 21.68 -7.31 25.78
C ASN A 186 20.77 -6.21 26.29
N PHE A 187 19.48 -6.52 26.43
CA PHE A 187 18.47 -5.63 26.98
C PHE A 187 17.80 -6.30 28.18
N GLY A 188 17.98 -5.74 29.38
CA GLY A 188 17.33 -6.22 30.58
C GLY A 188 17.53 -7.73 30.85
N GLY A 189 18.78 -8.23 30.64
CA GLY A 189 19.13 -9.64 30.85
C GLY A 189 18.73 -10.59 29.70
N ARG A 190 18.16 -10.09 28.61
CA ARG A 190 17.87 -10.90 27.41
C ARG A 190 18.79 -10.51 26.26
N SER A 191 19.40 -11.51 25.65
CA SER A 191 20.21 -11.35 24.43
C SER A 191 19.31 -11.33 23.20
N VAL A 192 19.39 -10.25 22.40
CA VAL A 192 18.62 -10.07 21.17
C VAL A 192 19.58 -9.86 20.01
N GLN A 193 19.35 -10.54 18.90
CA GLN A 193 20.08 -10.34 17.66
C GLN A 193 19.52 -9.14 16.89
N ILE A 194 20.36 -8.11 16.70
CA ILE A 194 20.00 -6.89 15.97
C ILE A 194 20.73 -6.86 14.64
N VAL A 195 20.00 -6.51 13.56
CA VAL A 195 20.59 -6.24 12.25
C VAL A 195 21.28 -4.88 12.29
N THR A 196 22.58 -4.86 12.04
CA THR A 196 23.41 -3.63 12.02
C THR A 196 23.78 -3.19 10.60
N GLY A 197 23.52 -4.02 9.60
CA GLY A 197 23.82 -3.73 8.21
C GLY A 197 23.53 -4.93 7.31
N TYR A 198 23.88 -4.80 6.03
CA TYR A 198 23.67 -5.84 5.02
C TYR A 198 24.96 -6.12 4.27
N GLN A 199 25.05 -7.32 3.70
CA GLN A 199 26.22 -7.82 2.98
C GLN A 199 25.82 -8.68 1.79
N HIS A 200 26.76 -8.98 0.89
CA HIS A 200 26.55 -9.82 -0.32
C HIS A 200 25.39 -9.33 -1.22
N LEU A 201 25.14 -8.01 -1.28
CA LEU A 201 24.02 -7.45 -2.02
C LEU A 201 24.17 -7.62 -3.55
N ALA A 202 25.42 -7.61 -4.05
CA ALA A 202 25.69 -7.88 -5.47
C ALA A 202 25.26 -9.31 -5.85
N GLU A 203 25.62 -10.32 -5.04
CA GLU A 203 25.18 -11.71 -5.23
C GLU A 203 23.64 -11.81 -5.27
N LEU A 204 22.95 -11.16 -4.32
CA LEU A 204 21.50 -11.17 -4.27
C LEU A 204 20.89 -10.50 -5.52
N SER A 205 21.48 -9.40 -5.97
CA SER A 205 21.04 -8.71 -7.19
C SER A 205 21.18 -9.60 -8.44
N GLU A 206 22.29 -10.30 -8.60
CA GLU A 206 22.49 -11.23 -9.72
C GLU A 206 21.48 -12.39 -9.69
N LYS A 207 21.21 -12.97 -8.51
CA LYS A 207 20.19 -14.02 -8.39
C LYS A 207 18.80 -13.52 -8.82
N LEU A 208 18.45 -12.28 -8.47
CA LEU A 208 17.16 -11.68 -8.84
C LEU A 208 17.04 -11.46 -10.35
N LYS A 209 18.09 -11.04 -11.03
CA LYS A 209 18.10 -10.82 -12.50
C LYS A 209 17.69 -12.04 -13.30
N ALA A 210 17.99 -13.24 -12.80
CA ALA A 210 17.71 -14.49 -13.51
C ALA A 210 16.21 -14.76 -13.72
N PHE A 211 15.32 -14.19 -12.91
CA PHE A 211 13.88 -14.46 -12.96
C PHE A 211 12.99 -13.21 -12.79
N SER A 212 13.58 -12.02 -12.70
CA SER A 212 12.85 -10.78 -12.54
C SER A 212 13.08 -9.84 -13.71
N TYR A 213 12.04 -9.03 -14.00
CA TYR A 213 12.13 -7.99 -15.00
C TYR A 213 11.88 -6.63 -14.35
N ARG A 214 12.85 -5.72 -14.51
CA ARG A 214 12.80 -4.36 -13.97
C ARG A 214 12.62 -3.35 -15.08
N VAL A 215 11.67 -2.46 -14.93
CA VAL A 215 11.45 -1.30 -15.80
C VAL A 215 11.40 -0.06 -14.93
N LEU A 216 12.18 0.94 -15.25
CA LEU A 216 12.15 2.26 -14.62
C LEU A 216 11.25 3.19 -15.41
N LYS A 217 10.69 4.20 -14.76
CA LYS A 217 9.89 5.23 -15.44
C LYS A 217 10.72 6.00 -16.47
N ASP A 218 11.94 6.30 -16.08
CA ASP A 218 12.87 7.07 -16.91
C ASP A 218 13.28 6.33 -18.21
N ASP A 219 13.12 4.98 -18.22
CA ASP A 219 13.43 4.17 -19.41
C ASP A 219 12.27 4.11 -20.42
N CYS A 220 11.04 4.41 -20.00
CA CYS A 220 9.85 4.15 -20.82
C CYS A 220 8.82 5.30 -20.86
N LEU A 221 9.00 6.35 -20.07
CA LEU A 221 8.08 7.49 -20.01
C LEU A 221 8.87 8.79 -20.10
N ASP A 222 8.46 9.65 -21.01
CA ASP A 222 8.95 11.03 -21.09
C ASP A 222 8.13 11.91 -20.12
N LEU A 223 8.59 11.98 -18.87
CA LEU A 223 7.93 12.74 -17.82
C LEU A 223 8.79 13.96 -17.43
N PRO A 224 8.15 15.11 -17.14
CA PRO A 224 8.88 16.26 -16.64
C PRO A 224 9.58 15.94 -15.31
N ALA A 225 10.71 16.60 -15.07
CA ALA A 225 11.47 16.43 -13.84
C ALA A 225 10.63 16.79 -12.60
N LYS A 226 10.75 15.99 -11.55
CA LYS A 226 10.08 16.27 -10.27
C LYS A 226 10.86 17.36 -9.52
N THR A 227 10.14 18.41 -9.13
CA THR A 227 10.68 19.46 -8.28
C THR A 227 10.18 19.29 -6.85
N PHE A 228 11.09 19.26 -5.88
CA PHE A 228 10.78 19.17 -4.47
C PHE A 228 11.01 20.51 -3.78
N ILE A 229 9.95 21.14 -3.28
CA ILE A 229 10.00 22.41 -2.59
C ILE A 229 9.65 22.20 -1.12
N LYS A 230 10.48 22.77 -0.22
CA LYS A 230 10.20 22.76 1.22
C LYS A 230 9.73 24.13 1.64
N ARG A 231 8.54 24.22 2.22
CA ARG A 231 8.03 25.42 2.88
C ARG A 231 8.30 25.32 4.38
N MET A 232 9.16 26.19 4.86
CA MET A 232 9.52 26.25 6.29
C MET A 232 8.49 27.07 7.04
N VAL A 233 7.80 26.45 8.01
CA VAL A 233 6.76 27.09 8.81
C VAL A 233 7.27 27.21 10.23
N GLN A 234 7.27 28.40 10.79
CA GLN A 234 7.67 28.65 12.15
C GLN A 234 6.53 28.26 13.13
N LEU A 235 6.91 27.65 14.24
CA LEU A 235 5.97 27.36 15.31
C LEU A 235 5.49 28.66 15.96
N THR A 236 4.22 28.70 16.36
CA THR A 236 3.71 29.78 17.20
C THR A 236 4.39 29.78 18.59
N PRO A 237 4.34 30.87 19.34
CA PRO A 237 4.86 30.91 20.73
C PRO A 237 4.28 29.80 21.62
N ASP A 238 2.99 29.53 21.52
CA ASP A 238 2.32 28.47 22.27
C ASP A 238 2.76 27.08 21.85
N GLN A 239 2.86 26.81 20.54
CA GLN A 239 3.42 25.56 20.06
C GLN A 239 4.87 25.36 20.54
N THR A 240 5.68 26.43 20.49
CA THR A 240 7.09 26.39 20.94
C THR A 240 7.19 26.06 22.42
N LYS A 241 6.35 26.66 23.24
CA LYS A 241 6.28 26.38 24.68
C LYS A 241 5.91 24.92 24.96
N LEU A 242 4.82 24.44 24.37
CA LEU A 242 4.35 23.06 24.52
C LEU A 242 5.37 22.05 24.00
N TYR A 243 5.97 22.32 22.85
CA TYR A 243 7.00 21.47 22.25
C TYR A 243 8.23 21.33 23.17
N LYS A 244 8.71 22.45 23.73
CA LYS A 244 9.83 22.44 24.68
C LYS A 244 9.49 21.68 25.95
N GLN A 245 8.30 21.88 26.53
CA GLN A 245 7.82 21.17 27.72
C GLN A 245 7.78 19.65 27.46
N MET A 246 7.17 19.22 26.35
CA MET A 246 7.08 17.82 25.98
C MET A 246 8.48 17.21 25.74
N LYS A 247 9.39 17.96 25.09
CA LYS A 247 10.77 17.52 24.87
C LYS A 247 11.55 17.32 26.18
N VAL A 248 11.38 18.23 27.13
CA VAL A 248 12.03 18.14 28.46
C VAL A 248 11.48 16.94 29.22
N LEU A 249 10.18 16.72 29.24
CA LEU A 249 9.56 15.55 29.87
C LEU A 249 10.05 14.25 29.23
N ALA A 250 10.19 14.22 27.90
CA ALA A 250 10.74 13.08 27.18
C ALA A 250 12.17 12.78 27.59
N LEU A 251 13.03 13.79 27.71
CA LEU A 251 14.43 13.65 28.12
C LEU A 251 14.53 13.24 29.59
N ALA A 252 13.76 13.84 30.51
CA ALA A 252 13.75 13.50 31.93
C ALA A 252 13.37 12.04 32.20
N GLN A 253 12.47 11.49 31.38
CA GLN A 253 12.14 10.06 31.44
C GLN A 253 13.27 9.15 30.88
N MET A 254 14.18 9.68 30.07
CA MET A 254 15.37 8.93 29.59
C MET A 254 16.50 8.86 30.63
N ASP A 255 16.65 9.87 31.50
CA ASP A 255 17.78 10.00 32.44
C ASP A 255 17.73 9.08 33.67
N GLY A 256 16.67 8.31 33.86
CA GLY A 256 16.59 7.49 35.07
C GLY A 256 15.88 6.15 34.95
N LYS A 257 15.29 5.82 33.81
CA LYS A 257 14.54 4.57 33.62
C LYS A 257 14.61 4.07 32.18
N ILE A 258 14.65 2.75 32.03
CA ILE A 258 14.54 2.08 30.73
C ILE A 258 13.17 2.45 30.12
N MET A 259 13.19 3.35 29.13
CA MET A 259 11.98 3.68 28.37
C MET A 259 11.63 2.51 27.44
N THR A 260 10.38 2.09 27.48
CA THR A 260 9.86 1.16 26.48
C THR A 260 9.78 1.84 25.11
N THR A 261 9.98 1.09 24.04
CA THR A 261 9.82 1.58 22.65
C THR A 261 8.45 2.25 22.44
N ALA A 262 7.42 1.74 23.11
CA ALA A 262 6.07 2.31 23.06
C ALA A 262 6.00 3.73 23.61
N THR A 263 6.70 4.02 24.73
CA THR A 263 6.73 5.35 25.33
C THR A 263 7.42 6.37 24.43
N VAL A 264 8.56 5.99 23.80
CA VAL A 264 9.30 6.84 22.85
C VAL A 264 8.43 7.18 21.64
N LEU A 265 7.76 6.18 21.06
CA LEU A 265 6.87 6.38 19.92
C LEU A 265 5.70 7.32 20.27
N THR A 266 5.09 7.13 21.44
CA THR A 266 4.00 8.01 21.90
C THR A 266 4.48 9.46 22.03
N GLN A 267 5.65 9.70 22.57
CA GLN A 267 6.20 11.05 22.69
C GLN A 267 6.50 11.69 21.33
N LEU A 268 7.09 10.93 20.40
CA LEU A 268 7.32 11.42 19.04
C LEU A 268 5.99 11.77 18.34
N MET A 269 4.95 10.95 18.51
CA MET A 269 3.62 11.24 17.97
C MET A 269 3.03 12.53 18.57
N ARG A 270 3.18 12.77 19.88
CA ARG A 270 2.71 13.99 20.53
C ARG A 270 3.47 15.23 20.06
N LEU A 271 4.79 15.15 19.92
CA LEU A 271 5.58 16.23 19.34
C LEU A 271 5.12 16.56 17.92
N GLN A 272 4.85 15.54 17.09
CA GLN A 272 4.31 15.73 15.75
C GLN A 272 2.93 16.38 15.79
N GLN A 273 2.03 15.93 16.66
CA GLN A 273 0.70 16.53 16.83
C GLN A 273 0.78 18.01 17.21
N ILE A 274 1.66 18.38 18.14
CA ILE A 274 1.88 19.79 18.53
C ILE A 274 2.29 20.62 17.31
N THR A 275 3.19 20.11 16.46
CA THR A 275 3.59 20.82 15.24
C THR A 275 2.45 20.94 14.22
N CYS A 276 1.47 20.03 14.26
CA CYS A 276 0.25 20.09 13.44
C CYS A 276 -0.84 21.01 14.04
N GLY A 277 -0.65 21.57 15.24
CA GLY A 277 -1.59 22.47 15.88
C GLY A 277 -2.68 21.76 16.70
N HIS A 278 -2.40 20.56 17.19
CA HIS A 278 -3.25 19.85 18.15
C HIS A 278 -2.42 18.88 18.98
N PHE A 279 -2.93 18.43 20.12
CA PHE A 279 -2.37 17.29 20.84
C PHE A 279 -3.45 16.56 21.65
N THR A 280 -3.21 15.28 21.91
CA THR A 280 -4.08 14.47 22.77
C THR A 280 -3.48 14.45 24.18
N ALA A 281 -4.22 14.92 25.16
CA ALA A 281 -3.84 14.85 26.58
C ALA A 281 -3.96 13.40 27.11
N ASP A 282 -3.45 13.14 28.32
CA ASP A 282 -3.44 11.79 28.90
C ASP A 282 -4.84 11.26 29.23
N ASP A 283 -5.80 12.17 29.47
CA ASP A 283 -7.22 11.86 29.69
C ASP A 283 -7.99 11.59 28.38
N GLY A 284 -7.30 11.59 27.24
CA GLY A 284 -7.90 11.42 25.91
C GLY A 284 -8.50 12.68 25.30
N THR A 285 -8.53 13.81 26.04
CA THR A 285 -9.01 15.07 25.49
C THR A 285 -8.06 15.61 24.43
N ILE A 286 -8.64 16.18 23.37
CA ILE A 286 -7.86 16.78 22.30
C ILE A 286 -7.91 18.29 22.44
N LYS A 287 -6.75 18.92 22.57
CA LYS A 287 -6.59 20.37 22.62
C LYS A 287 -6.10 20.89 21.29
N GLU A 288 -6.70 21.96 20.82
CA GLU A 288 -6.24 22.71 19.66
C GLU A 288 -5.23 23.76 20.09
N VAL A 289 -4.24 23.98 19.24
CA VAL A 289 -3.20 25.00 19.40
C VAL A 289 -3.09 25.72 18.07
N ASP A 290 -3.01 27.05 18.12
CA ASP A 290 -2.83 27.85 16.92
C ASP A 290 -1.55 27.44 16.18
N SER A 291 -1.65 27.32 14.87
CA SER A 291 -0.54 26.86 14.03
C SER A 291 -0.48 27.65 12.73
N ASN A 292 0.72 28.03 12.33
CA ASN A 292 0.96 28.73 11.07
C ASN A 292 0.92 27.80 9.82
N ARG A 293 0.78 26.46 10.02
CA ARG A 293 0.79 25.50 8.90
C ARG A 293 -0.42 25.63 7.98
N LEU A 294 -1.61 25.78 8.57
CA LEU A 294 -2.83 25.89 7.78
C LEU A 294 -2.91 27.20 6.99
N PRO A 295 -2.60 28.37 7.56
CA PRO A 295 -2.44 29.60 6.77
C PRO A 295 -1.42 29.47 5.65
N GLU A 296 -0.25 28.88 5.92
CA GLU A 296 0.77 28.66 4.87
C GLU A 296 0.28 27.71 3.78
N LEU A 297 -0.45 26.64 4.12
CA LEU A 297 -1.09 25.79 3.13
C LEU A 297 -2.03 26.60 2.23
N MET A 298 -2.87 27.47 2.81
CA MET A 298 -3.78 28.31 2.02
C MET A 298 -3.04 29.26 1.07
N ASN A 299 -1.90 29.83 1.50
CA ASN A 299 -1.05 30.65 0.65
C ASN A 299 -0.48 29.83 -0.53
N VAL A 300 0.05 28.64 -0.23
CA VAL A 300 0.57 27.74 -1.26
C VAL A 300 -0.51 27.32 -2.28
N LEU A 301 -1.74 27.09 -1.81
CA LEU A 301 -2.85 26.74 -2.72
C LEU A 301 -3.28 27.89 -3.64
N GLU A 302 -3.04 29.12 -3.24
CA GLU A 302 -3.25 30.31 -4.11
C GLU A 302 -2.16 30.46 -5.18
N GLU A 303 -0.93 30.05 -4.87
CA GLU A 303 0.21 30.10 -5.81
C GLU A 303 0.10 28.99 -6.89
N ILE A 304 -0.64 27.90 -6.64
CA ILE A 304 -0.67 26.74 -7.51
C ILE A 304 -1.82 26.82 -8.53
N GLU A 305 -1.47 26.70 -9.80
CA GLU A 305 -2.42 26.47 -10.86
C GLU A 305 -2.72 24.96 -11.03
N GLY A 306 -3.94 24.63 -11.50
CA GLY A 306 -4.36 23.26 -11.76
C GLY A 306 -4.79 22.48 -10.51
N LYS A 307 -4.90 21.16 -10.67
CA LYS A 307 -5.38 20.27 -9.60
C LYS A 307 -4.25 19.88 -8.63
N VAL A 308 -4.61 19.73 -7.36
CA VAL A 308 -3.65 19.51 -6.26
C VAL A 308 -4.08 18.32 -5.41
N VAL A 309 -3.15 17.44 -5.10
CA VAL A 309 -3.32 16.38 -4.10
C VAL A 309 -2.71 16.83 -2.78
N ILE A 310 -3.48 16.77 -1.71
CA ILE A 310 -3.05 17.16 -0.35
C ILE A 310 -3.08 15.93 0.55
N TRP A 311 -1.92 15.50 1.01
CA TRP A 311 -1.78 14.41 1.97
C TRP A 311 -1.57 14.94 3.37
N ALA A 312 -2.45 14.56 4.30
CA ALA A 312 -2.28 14.81 5.72
C ALA A 312 -2.07 13.49 6.49
N HIS A 313 -1.35 13.56 7.59
CA HIS A 313 -1.11 12.38 8.43
C HIS A 313 -2.28 12.08 9.35
N TRP A 314 -2.87 13.11 9.95
CA TRP A 314 -3.95 12.99 10.93
C TRP A 314 -5.31 13.28 10.31
N GLN A 315 -6.34 12.49 10.66
CA GLN A 315 -7.71 12.74 10.23
C GLN A 315 -8.20 14.14 10.64
N ARG A 316 -7.73 14.62 11.79
CA ARG A 316 -8.07 15.96 12.29
C ARG A 316 -7.53 17.06 11.36
N ASP A 317 -6.33 16.88 10.85
CA ASP A 317 -5.77 17.82 9.85
C ASP A 317 -6.60 17.81 8.57
N VAL A 318 -7.04 16.62 8.12
CA VAL A 318 -7.95 16.50 6.97
C VAL A 318 -9.22 17.34 7.20
N HIS A 319 -9.86 17.22 8.37
CA HIS A 319 -11.08 17.99 8.67
C HIS A 319 -10.81 19.49 8.70
N ARG A 320 -9.68 19.94 9.27
CA ARG A 320 -9.30 21.35 9.30
C ARG A 320 -9.04 21.90 7.90
N ILE A 321 -8.33 21.16 7.08
CA ILE A 321 -8.04 21.52 5.68
C ILE A 321 -9.33 21.61 4.88
N ILE A 322 -10.22 20.61 4.99
CA ILE A 322 -11.53 20.60 4.32
C ILE A 322 -12.32 21.86 4.70
N ARG A 323 -12.42 22.18 6.00
CA ARG A 323 -13.17 23.36 6.47
C ARG A 323 -12.64 24.67 5.87
N GLU A 324 -11.33 24.86 5.82
CA GLU A 324 -10.75 26.10 5.29
C GLU A 324 -10.82 26.16 3.76
N ILE A 325 -10.66 25.03 3.07
CA ILE A 325 -10.83 24.95 1.61
C ILE A 325 -12.29 25.20 1.24
N SER A 326 -13.26 24.59 1.92
CA SER A 326 -14.69 24.82 1.73
C SER A 326 -15.05 26.29 1.89
N LYS A 327 -14.54 26.93 2.96
CA LYS A 327 -14.78 28.33 3.25
C LYS A 327 -14.18 29.28 2.20
N LYS A 328 -12.97 28.99 1.69
CA LYS A 328 -12.23 29.89 0.79
C LYS A 328 -12.54 29.65 -0.68
N PHE A 329 -12.67 28.39 -1.08
CA PHE A 329 -12.79 27.97 -2.50
C PHE A 329 -14.16 27.33 -2.83
N GLY A 330 -15.02 27.11 -1.83
CA GLY A 330 -16.36 26.54 -1.98
C GLY A 330 -16.41 25.03 -1.78
N GLU A 331 -17.60 24.53 -1.43
CA GLU A 331 -17.83 23.11 -1.09
C GLU A 331 -17.62 22.14 -2.27
N ASN A 332 -17.79 22.60 -3.50
CA ASN A 332 -17.62 21.78 -4.69
C ASN A 332 -16.18 21.76 -5.21
N SER A 333 -15.23 22.46 -4.54
CA SER A 333 -13.84 22.58 -5.00
C SER A 333 -12.96 21.39 -4.61
N PHE A 334 -13.42 20.49 -3.76
CA PHE A 334 -12.63 19.38 -3.23
C PHE A 334 -13.39 18.06 -3.18
N VAL A 335 -12.62 17.00 -3.05
CA VAL A 335 -13.08 15.66 -2.62
C VAL A 335 -12.18 15.15 -1.52
N ASP A 336 -12.73 14.28 -0.67
CA ASP A 336 -12.00 13.66 0.42
C ASP A 336 -11.70 12.17 0.19
N TYR A 337 -10.58 11.69 0.73
CA TYR A 337 -10.16 10.30 0.63
C TYR A 337 -9.36 9.85 1.86
N TYR A 338 -10.08 9.49 2.91
CA TYR A 338 -9.46 9.09 4.17
C TYR A 338 -10.28 8.00 4.89
N GLY A 339 -9.95 7.65 6.13
CA GLY A 339 -10.56 6.52 6.83
C GLY A 339 -12.08 6.60 7.00
N LEU A 340 -12.66 7.80 7.13
CA LEU A 340 -14.09 8.00 7.28
C LEU A 340 -14.84 8.14 5.95
N THR A 341 -14.15 8.35 4.83
CA THR A 341 -14.79 8.38 3.50
C THR A 341 -15.39 7.00 3.19
N PRO A 342 -16.72 6.91 2.97
CA PRO A 342 -17.37 5.64 2.65
C PRO A 342 -16.75 4.94 1.44
N MET A 343 -16.63 3.63 1.50
CA MET A 343 -16.05 2.84 0.39
C MET A 343 -16.80 3.04 -0.94
N SER A 344 -18.12 3.25 -0.88
CA SER A 344 -18.96 3.52 -2.05
C SER A 344 -18.68 4.87 -2.72
N GLU A 345 -18.11 5.82 -1.99
CA GLU A 345 -17.82 7.17 -2.49
C GLU A 345 -16.39 7.33 -2.97
N ARG A 346 -15.47 6.47 -2.49
CA ARG A 346 -14.05 6.59 -2.81
C ARG A 346 -13.76 6.60 -4.30
N GLN A 347 -14.36 5.68 -5.03
CA GLN A 347 -14.16 5.59 -6.48
C GLN A 347 -14.78 6.80 -7.20
N LYS A 348 -15.96 7.23 -6.80
CA LYS A 348 -16.63 8.43 -7.34
C LYS A 348 -15.81 9.70 -7.08
N ASN A 349 -15.15 9.80 -5.93
CA ASN A 349 -14.29 10.93 -5.58
C ASN A 349 -13.03 10.97 -6.46
N ILE A 350 -12.44 9.80 -6.77
CA ILE A 350 -11.35 9.71 -7.74
C ILE A 350 -11.82 10.16 -9.12
N GLU A 351 -12.95 9.65 -9.61
CA GLU A 351 -13.51 9.99 -10.92
C GLU A 351 -13.80 11.49 -11.03
N LYS A 352 -14.46 12.09 -10.03
CA LYS A 352 -14.71 13.54 -9.97
C LYS A 352 -13.42 14.35 -9.99
N PHE A 353 -12.37 13.88 -9.33
CA PHE A 353 -11.09 14.57 -9.34
C PHE A 353 -10.38 14.42 -10.68
N GLN A 354 -10.48 13.27 -11.33
CA GLN A 354 -9.85 13.01 -12.62
C GLN A 354 -10.56 13.70 -13.80
N ASP A 355 -11.86 13.98 -13.69
CA ASP A 355 -12.63 14.65 -14.73
C ASP A 355 -12.11 16.08 -14.94
N PRO A 356 -11.61 16.43 -16.14
CA PRO A 356 -11.11 17.76 -16.44
C PRO A 356 -12.20 18.86 -16.37
N ASN A 357 -13.47 18.50 -16.55
CA ASN A 357 -14.62 19.43 -16.52
C ASN A 357 -15.18 19.61 -15.10
N SER A 358 -14.73 18.82 -14.15
CA SER A 358 -15.18 18.92 -12.76
C SER A 358 -14.63 20.17 -12.08
N PRO A 359 -15.44 20.88 -11.26
CA PRO A 359 -14.96 21.99 -10.45
C PRO A 359 -13.98 21.56 -9.34
N VAL A 360 -13.82 20.26 -9.11
CA VAL A 360 -12.95 19.71 -8.09
C VAL A 360 -11.50 19.98 -8.44
N LYS A 361 -10.85 20.83 -7.63
CA LYS A 361 -9.44 21.18 -7.74
C LYS A 361 -8.57 20.46 -6.71
N TYR A 362 -9.12 20.13 -5.55
CA TYR A 362 -8.37 19.61 -4.41
C TYR A 362 -8.79 18.17 -4.07
N PHE A 363 -7.81 17.26 -4.02
CA PHE A 363 -7.98 15.91 -3.49
C PHE A 363 -7.31 15.84 -2.13
N ILE A 364 -8.09 15.64 -1.06
CA ILE A 364 -7.60 15.72 0.31
C ILE A 364 -7.69 14.35 0.97
N GLY A 365 -6.56 13.81 1.42
CA GLY A 365 -6.57 12.48 1.97
C GLY A 365 -5.47 12.19 2.98
N THR A 366 -5.51 10.96 3.51
CA THR A 366 -4.43 10.43 4.34
C THR A 366 -3.58 9.45 3.54
N THR A 367 -2.26 9.51 3.72
CA THR A 367 -1.32 8.60 3.05
C THR A 367 -1.58 7.13 3.38
N GLN A 368 -2.16 6.83 4.54
CA GLN A 368 -2.53 5.47 4.94
C GLN A 368 -3.68 4.90 4.09
N THR A 369 -4.63 5.73 3.69
CA THR A 369 -5.79 5.30 2.90
C THR A 369 -5.50 5.35 1.40
N GLY A 370 -4.81 6.40 0.94
CA GLY A 370 -4.53 6.64 -0.48
C GLY A 370 -3.14 6.21 -0.94
N GLY A 371 -2.33 5.60 -0.07
CA GLY A 371 -0.94 5.25 -0.38
C GLY A 371 -0.75 4.09 -1.36
N TYR A 372 -1.84 3.41 -1.75
CA TYR A 372 -1.78 2.28 -2.66
C TYR A 372 -2.92 2.33 -3.67
N GLY A 373 -2.60 2.13 -4.94
CA GLY A 373 -3.51 1.74 -6.00
C GLY A 373 -4.57 2.75 -6.41
N ILE A 374 -4.31 4.03 -6.24
CA ILE A 374 -5.13 5.08 -6.83
C ILE A 374 -4.34 5.82 -7.91
N THR A 375 -5.03 6.18 -8.97
CA THR A 375 -4.48 6.94 -10.09
C THR A 375 -5.00 8.37 -10.01
N LEU A 376 -4.10 9.36 -9.84
CA LEU A 376 -4.44 10.78 -9.70
C LEU A 376 -3.64 11.62 -10.70
N THR A 377 -3.67 11.22 -11.97
CA THR A 377 -2.88 11.85 -13.06
C THR A 377 -3.35 13.25 -13.43
N ALA A 378 -4.56 13.64 -13.04
CA ALA A 378 -5.07 15.00 -13.27
C ALA A 378 -4.31 16.07 -12.46
N ALA A 379 -3.59 15.66 -11.38
CA ALA A 379 -2.83 16.59 -10.56
C ALA A 379 -1.35 16.62 -10.98
N SER A 380 -0.83 17.81 -11.23
CA SER A 380 0.60 18.07 -11.40
C SER A 380 1.31 18.43 -10.09
N ASN A 381 0.55 18.76 -9.05
CA ASN A 381 1.08 19.21 -7.76
C ASN A 381 0.60 18.31 -6.61
N MET A 382 1.52 18.03 -5.69
CA MET A 382 1.25 17.22 -4.50
C MET A 382 1.85 17.90 -3.26
N ILE A 383 1.05 18.03 -2.21
CA ILE A 383 1.46 18.65 -0.95
C ILE A 383 1.40 17.61 0.15
N TYR A 384 2.47 17.50 0.94
CA TYR A 384 2.50 16.77 2.21
C TYR A 384 2.40 17.78 3.35
N TYR A 385 1.21 17.80 3.96
CA TYR A 385 0.88 18.67 5.08
C TYR A 385 1.36 18.11 6.42
#